data_77b5ea8fe34d2d04369e7acd9199e906
#
_entry.id   77b5ea8fe34d2d04369e7acd9199e906
#
_cell.length_a   1.000
_cell.length_b   1.000
_cell.length_c   1.000
_cell.angle_alpha   90.00
_cell.angle_beta   90.00
_cell.angle_gamma   90.00
#
_symmetry.space_group_name_H-M   'P 1'
#
loop_
_entity.id
_entity.type
_entity.pdbx_description
1 polymer ?
#
loop_
_entity_poly.entity_id
_entity_poly.type
_entity_poly.pdbx_seq_one_letter_code
_entity_poly.pdbx_strand_id
1 'polypeptide(L)'
;MLGLGDKDVDLVGEGVDCVVRIGELPDSSLVARRLGSLEMVTVASPSYLRQHGTPSTIRDLNRHIAVNYLSSRTRSFISMHFVVEGKRTEVRMRSSLATNEADGYVGCAAMGLGIIQIPLFLVHSRLAQGDLVEILPDSRPAPLPISVVYPHYRHLSPQVRTFVEWIAERFEQSPLLNRLDPASAPRISTGDRVEPTSGKAEMVDAGIMEAIV
;
A
#
# COMPACT_ATOMS: atom_id res chain seq x y z
N MET A 1 8.43 19.47 -10.87
CA MET A 1 7.68 18.55 -11.75
C MET A 1 7.08 17.48 -10.86
N LEU A 2 5.80 17.14 -11.02
CA LEU A 2 5.15 16.02 -10.30
C LEU A 2 5.16 14.80 -11.22
N GLY A 3 5.69 13.68 -10.75
CA GLY A 3 5.63 12.38 -11.42
C GLY A 3 4.72 11.43 -10.66
N LEU A 4 4.05 10.54 -11.37
CA LEU A 4 3.29 9.43 -10.81
C LEU A 4 3.85 8.13 -11.38
N GLY A 5 4.02 7.12 -10.54
CA GLY A 5 4.53 5.84 -10.99
C GLY A 5 4.77 4.87 -9.85
N ASP A 6 4.96 3.61 -10.22
CA ASP A 6 5.21 2.51 -9.28
C ASP A 6 6.71 2.07 -9.30
N LYS A 7 7.58 2.95 -9.81
CA LYS A 7 9.03 2.71 -9.86
C LYS A 7 9.68 3.14 -8.54
N ASP A 8 10.51 2.29 -7.98
CA ASP A 8 11.38 2.68 -6.85
C ASP A 8 12.36 3.77 -7.30
N VAL A 9 12.32 4.94 -6.65
CA VAL A 9 13.08 6.12 -7.04
C VAL A 9 14.25 6.31 -6.09
N ASP A 10 15.45 6.41 -6.67
CA ASP A 10 16.63 6.89 -5.95
C ASP A 10 16.58 8.42 -5.84
N LEU A 11 16.04 8.91 -4.71
CA LEU A 11 15.88 10.34 -4.44
C LEU A 11 17.16 11.16 -4.67
N VAL A 12 18.32 10.59 -4.32
CA VAL A 12 19.60 11.27 -4.40
C VAL A 12 20.16 11.22 -5.81
N GLY A 13 20.18 10.03 -6.40
CA GLY A 13 20.75 9.80 -7.74
C GLY A 13 19.92 10.41 -8.85
N GLU A 14 18.61 10.46 -8.71
CA GLU A 14 17.67 11.02 -9.69
C GLU A 14 17.35 12.50 -9.44
N GLY A 15 17.86 13.09 -8.35
CA GLY A 15 17.64 14.52 -8.04
C GLY A 15 16.21 14.86 -7.62
N VAL A 16 15.46 13.86 -7.11
CA VAL A 16 14.08 14.03 -6.65
C VAL A 16 14.08 14.65 -5.26
N ASP A 17 13.26 15.66 -5.05
CA ASP A 17 13.21 16.41 -3.79
C ASP A 17 12.47 15.68 -2.69
N CYS A 18 11.34 15.03 -3.00
CA CYS A 18 10.60 14.16 -2.08
C CYS A 18 9.75 13.14 -2.84
N VAL A 19 9.33 12.08 -2.15
CA VAL A 19 8.47 11.02 -2.68
C VAL A 19 7.44 10.61 -1.62
N VAL A 20 6.23 10.30 -2.05
CA VAL A 20 5.21 9.68 -1.19
C VAL A 20 5.29 8.18 -1.35
N ARG A 21 5.51 7.45 -0.25
CA ARG A 21 5.65 5.98 -0.25
C ARG A 21 4.59 5.30 0.60
N ILE A 22 4.07 4.19 0.09
CA ILE A 22 3.16 3.30 0.79
C ILE A 22 3.95 2.10 1.30
N GLY A 23 3.68 1.70 2.55
CA GLY A 23 4.31 0.56 3.20
C GLY A 23 5.38 0.94 4.20
N GLU A 24 5.98 -0.09 4.81
CA GLU A 24 7.05 0.09 5.78
C GLU A 24 8.32 0.57 5.07
N LEU A 25 8.96 1.54 5.69
CA LEU A 25 10.22 2.09 5.19
C LEU A 25 11.40 1.35 5.80
N PRO A 26 12.37 0.91 5.00
CA PRO A 26 13.61 0.37 5.54
C PRO A 26 14.41 1.47 6.25
N ASP A 27 15.28 1.06 7.18
CA ASP A 27 16.23 1.97 7.79
C ASP A 27 17.08 2.63 6.71
N SER A 28 17.06 3.95 6.69
CA SER A 28 17.78 4.75 5.68
C SER A 28 18.19 6.10 6.25
N SER A 29 19.06 6.80 5.55
CA SER A 29 19.44 8.20 5.86
C SER A 29 18.38 9.23 5.46
N LEU A 30 17.21 8.78 5.03
CA LEU A 30 16.10 9.63 4.61
C LEU A 30 15.24 10.03 5.81
N VAL A 31 14.65 11.19 5.74
CA VAL A 31 13.62 11.63 6.69
C VAL A 31 12.26 11.18 6.19
N ALA A 32 11.47 10.57 7.05
CA ALA A 32 10.12 10.15 6.76
C ALA A 32 9.12 10.92 7.64
N ARG A 33 8.13 11.56 7.02
CA ARG A 33 6.97 12.12 7.71
C ARG A 33 5.75 11.27 7.37
N ARG A 34 5.19 10.62 8.39
CA ARG A 34 3.96 9.83 8.22
C ARG A 34 2.80 10.75 7.87
N LEU A 35 2.04 10.37 6.85
CA LEU A 35 0.82 11.06 6.40
C LEU A 35 -0.44 10.38 6.93
N GLY A 36 -0.40 9.05 7.16
CA GLY A 36 -1.55 8.28 7.62
C GLY A 36 -1.38 6.79 7.43
N SER A 37 -2.51 6.08 7.36
CA SER A 37 -2.58 4.64 7.09
C SER A 37 -3.68 4.37 6.07
N LEU A 38 -3.39 3.54 5.09
CA LEU A 38 -4.29 3.15 4.01
C LEU A 38 -4.96 1.82 4.34
N GLU A 39 -6.28 1.79 4.36
CA GLU A 39 -7.01 0.54 4.43
C GLU A 39 -6.78 -0.29 3.17
N MET A 40 -6.54 -1.57 3.37
CA MET A 40 -6.39 -2.55 2.31
C MET A 40 -7.65 -3.40 2.19
N VAL A 41 -8.06 -3.69 0.95
CA VAL A 41 -9.19 -4.56 0.66
C VAL A 41 -8.81 -5.64 -0.34
N THR A 42 -9.50 -6.77 -0.26
CA THR A 42 -9.40 -7.84 -1.25
C THR A 42 -10.65 -7.82 -2.10
N VAL A 43 -10.50 -7.71 -3.40
CA VAL A 43 -11.64 -7.51 -4.32
C VAL A 43 -11.58 -8.43 -5.53
N ALA A 44 -12.75 -8.69 -6.09
CA ALA A 44 -12.93 -9.37 -7.37
C ALA A 44 -14.14 -8.80 -8.11
N SER A 45 -14.22 -9.01 -9.42
CA SER A 45 -15.44 -8.62 -10.16
C SER A 45 -16.59 -9.60 -9.93
N PRO A 46 -17.84 -9.13 -10.06
CA PRO A 46 -19.01 -10.02 -10.01
C PRO A 46 -18.95 -11.14 -11.06
N SER A 47 -18.38 -10.89 -12.22
CA SER A 47 -18.21 -11.89 -13.28
C SER A 47 -17.29 -13.03 -12.85
N TYR A 48 -16.16 -12.70 -12.21
CA TYR A 48 -15.24 -13.69 -11.65
C TYR A 48 -15.93 -14.53 -10.58
N LEU A 49 -16.63 -13.88 -9.64
CA LEU A 49 -17.30 -14.55 -8.53
C LEU A 49 -18.45 -15.47 -9.00
N ARG A 50 -19.18 -15.08 -10.03
CA ARG A 50 -20.19 -15.98 -10.65
C ARG A 50 -19.60 -17.24 -11.24
N GLN A 51 -18.40 -17.16 -11.81
CA GLN A 51 -17.73 -18.28 -12.47
C GLN A 51 -17.00 -19.19 -11.48
N HIS A 52 -16.38 -18.63 -10.46
CA HIS A 52 -15.48 -19.35 -9.56
C HIS A 52 -16.01 -19.52 -8.13
N GLY A 53 -17.17 -18.93 -7.81
CA GLY A 53 -17.72 -18.87 -6.45
C GLY A 53 -17.12 -17.71 -5.66
N THR A 54 -17.74 -17.43 -4.51
CA THR A 54 -17.26 -16.39 -3.57
C THR A 54 -16.52 -17.09 -2.42
N PRO A 55 -15.23 -16.79 -2.18
CA PRO A 55 -14.51 -17.38 -1.07
C PRO A 55 -15.10 -16.87 0.27
N SER A 56 -15.37 -17.78 1.19
CA SER A 56 -15.88 -17.48 2.55
C SER A 56 -14.78 -17.41 3.58
N THR A 57 -13.66 -18.08 3.32
CA THR A 57 -12.49 -18.12 4.20
C THR A 57 -11.21 -17.93 3.38
N ILE A 58 -10.11 -17.56 4.04
CA ILE A 58 -8.80 -17.47 3.39
C ILE A 58 -8.32 -18.83 2.81
N ARG A 59 -8.81 -19.95 3.33
CA ARG A 59 -8.48 -21.29 2.83
C ARG A 59 -9.09 -21.55 1.45
N ASP A 60 -10.22 -20.92 1.14
CA ASP A 60 -10.89 -21.09 -0.15
C ASP A 60 -10.08 -20.45 -1.29
N LEU A 61 -9.21 -19.49 -0.96
CA LEU A 61 -8.34 -18.81 -1.93
C LEU A 61 -7.40 -19.78 -2.68
N ASN A 62 -7.13 -20.97 -2.14
CA ASN A 62 -6.33 -21.98 -2.82
C ASN A 62 -6.97 -22.51 -4.12
N ARG A 63 -8.28 -22.31 -4.29
CA ARG A 63 -9.05 -22.70 -5.48
C ARG A 63 -9.25 -21.53 -6.44
N HIS A 64 -8.86 -20.32 -6.04
CA HIS A 64 -9.01 -19.12 -6.82
C HIS A 64 -7.71 -18.74 -7.54
N ILE A 65 -7.84 -17.79 -8.46
CA ILE A 65 -6.73 -17.21 -9.22
C ILE A 65 -6.59 -15.74 -8.81
N ALA A 66 -5.36 -15.32 -8.56
CA ALA A 66 -5.03 -13.92 -8.35
C ALA A 66 -4.50 -13.28 -9.64
N VAL A 67 -4.61 -11.98 -9.76
CA VAL A 67 -3.66 -11.19 -10.54
C VAL A 67 -2.50 -10.88 -9.60
N ASN A 68 -1.27 -11.12 -10.02
CA ASN A 68 -0.09 -10.79 -9.21
C ASN A 68 0.33 -9.35 -9.44
N TYR A 69 0.82 -8.72 -8.38
CA TYR A 69 1.50 -7.43 -8.48
C TYR A 69 3.01 -7.63 -8.35
N LEU A 70 3.76 -7.14 -9.34
CA LEU A 70 5.22 -7.22 -9.37
C LEU A 70 5.79 -5.95 -8.74
N SER A 71 6.40 -6.08 -7.57
CA SER A 71 7.12 -4.98 -6.94
C SER A 71 8.31 -4.55 -7.79
N SER A 72 8.39 -3.26 -8.13
CA SER A 72 9.53 -2.68 -8.84
C SER A 72 10.79 -2.68 -7.97
N ARG A 73 10.64 -2.58 -6.65
CA ARG A 73 11.71 -2.55 -5.66
C ARG A 73 12.38 -3.90 -5.46
N THR A 74 11.60 -4.95 -5.19
CA THR A 74 12.14 -6.28 -4.89
C THR A 74 12.19 -7.20 -6.10
N ARG A 75 11.55 -6.81 -7.22
CA ARG A 75 11.38 -7.63 -8.42
C ARG A 75 10.73 -8.99 -8.14
N SER A 76 9.89 -9.04 -7.09
CA SER A 76 9.13 -10.22 -6.69
C SER A 76 7.64 -9.93 -6.67
N PHE A 77 6.83 -10.97 -6.73
CA PHE A 77 5.39 -10.84 -6.58
C PHE A 77 5.03 -10.55 -5.13
N ILE A 78 4.14 -9.59 -4.93
CA ILE A 78 3.61 -9.26 -3.61
C ILE A 78 2.60 -10.33 -3.21
N SER A 79 2.84 -10.96 -2.06
CA SER A 79 1.90 -11.92 -1.48
C SER A 79 0.69 -11.20 -0.88
N MET A 80 -0.47 -11.86 -0.91
CA MET A 80 -1.63 -11.35 -0.20
C MET A 80 -1.50 -11.63 1.30
N HIS A 81 -1.88 -10.66 2.11
CA HIS A 81 -1.86 -10.76 3.56
C HIS A 81 -3.26 -10.61 4.12
N PHE A 82 -3.54 -11.31 5.20
CA PHE A 82 -4.83 -11.28 5.89
C PHE A 82 -4.62 -11.23 7.39
N VAL A 83 -5.60 -10.70 8.13
CA VAL A 83 -5.61 -10.79 9.59
C VAL A 83 -6.72 -11.74 9.99
N VAL A 84 -6.35 -12.86 10.60
CA VAL A 84 -7.28 -13.87 11.09
C VAL A 84 -7.04 -14.07 12.58
N GLU A 85 -8.06 -13.88 13.40
CA GLU A 85 -7.94 -13.96 14.86
C GLU A 85 -6.77 -13.11 15.43
N GLY A 86 -6.58 -11.91 14.86
CA GLY A 86 -5.52 -11.00 15.25
C GLY A 86 -4.10 -11.39 14.76
N LYS A 87 -3.98 -12.49 14.01
CA LYS A 87 -2.69 -12.95 13.46
C LYS A 87 -2.60 -12.63 11.97
N ARG A 88 -1.45 -12.09 11.58
CA ARG A 88 -1.14 -11.88 10.17
C ARG A 88 -0.85 -13.21 9.50
N THR A 89 -1.52 -13.46 8.38
CA THR A 89 -1.40 -14.69 7.59
C THR A 89 -1.10 -14.32 6.15
N GLU A 90 0.00 -14.84 5.61
CA GLU A 90 0.37 -14.72 4.21
C GLU A 90 -0.31 -15.81 3.38
N VAL A 91 -0.85 -15.43 2.22
CA VAL A 91 -1.47 -16.36 1.28
C VAL A 91 -0.85 -16.16 -0.10
N ARG A 92 -0.23 -17.21 -0.62
CA ARG A 92 0.28 -17.26 -2.00
C ARG A 92 -0.75 -17.95 -2.88
N MET A 93 -1.29 -17.20 -3.82
CA MET A 93 -2.29 -17.72 -4.74
C MET A 93 -1.66 -18.09 -6.09
N ARG A 94 -2.33 -19.00 -6.80
CA ARG A 94 -2.01 -19.23 -8.21
C ARG A 94 -2.36 -17.99 -9.02
N SER A 95 -1.56 -17.71 -10.03
CA SER A 95 -1.78 -16.58 -10.93
C SER A 95 -1.38 -16.94 -12.34
N SER A 96 -2.08 -16.41 -13.31
CA SER A 96 -1.75 -16.51 -14.74
C SER A 96 -1.30 -15.16 -15.32
N LEU A 97 -1.42 -14.09 -14.57
CA LEU A 97 -1.14 -12.73 -15.01
C LEU A 97 -0.49 -11.93 -13.89
N ALA A 98 0.45 -11.08 -14.26
CA ALA A 98 1.07 -10.12 -13.36
C ALA A 98 1.14 -8.74 -14.02
N THR A 99 1.07 -7.70 -13.20
CA THR A 99 1.29 -6.31 -13.60
C THR A 99 2.16 -5.61 -12.55
N ASN A 100 2.76 -4.50 -12.91
CA ASN A 100 3.57 -3.65 -12.03
C ASN A 100 3.01 -2.23 -11.95
N GLU A 101 1.73 -2.06 -12.31
CA GLU A 101 1.08 -0.76 -12.39
C GLU A 101 -0.35 -0.89 -11.83
N ALA A 102 -0.76 0.09 -10.97
CA ALA A 102 -2.00 0.01 -10.18
C ALA A 102 -3.28 0.02 -11.03
N ASP A 103 -3.37 0.86 -12.06
CA ASP A 103 -4.57 0.95 -12.89
C ASP A 103 -4.77 -0.33 -13.72
N GLY A 104 -3.68 -0.89 -14.24
CA GLY A 104 -3.69 -2.19 -14.91
C GLY A 104 -4.10 -3.32 -13.97
N TYR A 105 -3.65 -3.27 -12.71
CA TYR A 105 -4.01 -4.24 -11.66
C TYR A 105 -5.51 -4.22 -11.37
N VAL A 106 -6.08 -3.02 -11.18
CA VAL A 106 -7.52 -2.81 -10.99
C VAL A 106 -8.30 -3.21 -12.23
N GLY A 107 -7.81 -2.82 -13.42
CA GLY A 107 -8.44 -3.17 -14.71
C GLY A 107 -8.55 -4.67 -14.92
N CYS A 108 -7.48 -5.43 -14.63
CA CYS A 108 -7.48 -6.89 -14.70
C CYS A 108 -8.54 -7.53 -13.79
N ALA A 109 -8.65 -7.05 -12.55
CA ALA A 109 -9.67 -7.55 -11.62
C ALA A 109 -11.09 -7.24 -12.10
N ALA A 110 -11.34 -6.02 -12.61
CA ALA A 110 -12.63 -5.62 -13.14
C ALA A 110 -13.04 -6.44 -14.38
N MET A 111 -12.06 -6.84 -15.20
CA MET A 111 -12.25 -7.74 -16.34
C MET A 111 -12.47 -9.21 -15.96
N GLY A 112 -12.42 -9.55 -14.66
CA GLY A 112 -12.66 -10.92 -14.19
C GLY A 112 -11.46 -11.86 -14.30
N LEU A 113 -10.24 -11.31 -14.39
CA LEU A 113 -9.03 -12.11 -14.57
C LEU A 113 -8.49 -12.69 -13.25
N GLY A 114 -9.01 -12.25 -12.10
CA GLY A 114 -8.62 -12.79 -10.81
C GLY A 114 -8.93 -11.86 -9.64
N ILE A 115 -8.55 -12.31 -8.45
CA ILE A 115 -8.65 -11.57 -7.19
C ILE A 115 -7.43 -10.67 -7.06
N ILE A 116 -7.62 -9.48 -6.53
CA ILE A 116 -6.54 -8.54 -6.17
C ILE A 116 -6.67 -8.06 -4.73
N GLN A 117 -5.55 -7.58 -4.17
CA GLN A 117 -5.50 -6.93 -2.88
C GLN A 117 -4.84 -5.55 -3.04
N ILE A 118 -5.55 -4.48 -2.65
CA ILE A 118 -5.21 -3.11 -3.03
C ILE A 118 -5.70 -2.10 -1.98
N PRO A 119 -5.11 -0.90 -1.87
CA PRO A 119 -5.67 0.17 -1.06
C PRO A 119 -7.12 0.53 -1.44
N LEU A 120 -8.01 0.63 -0.46
CA LEU A 120 -9.44 0.89 -0.64
C LEU A 120 -9.70 2.13 -1.50
N PHE A 121 -8.92 3.20 -1.32
CA PHE A 121 -9.15 4.46 -2.03
C PHE A 121 -9.02 4.33 -3.56
N LEU A 122 -8.19 3.40 -4.05
CA LEU A 122 -8.01 3.14 -5.49
C LEU A 122 -9.20 2.44 -6.15
N VAL A 123 -9.99 1.72 -5.37
CA VAL A 123 -11.13 0.94 -5.88
C VAL A 123 -12.47 1.42 -5.34
N HIS A 124 -12.49 2.46 -4.52
CA HIS A 124 -13.70 2.96 -3.87
C HIS A 124 -14.84 3.27 -4.86
N SER A 125 -14.54 3.94 -5.97
CA SER A 125 -15.53 4.25 -7.01
C SER A 125 -16.06 3.00 -7.69
N ARG A 126 -15.21 2.02 -7.98
CA ARG A 126 -15.60 0.75 -8.61
C ARG A 126 -16.42 -0.15 -7.68
N LEU A 127 -16.11 -0.11 -6.39
CA LEU A 127 -16.95 -0.77 -5.36
C LEU A 127 -18.34 -0.13 -5.29
N ALA A 128 -18.42 1.21 -5.31
CA ALA A 128 -19.68 1.94 -5.29
C ALA A 128 -20.52 1.71 -6.56
N GLN A 129 -19.89 1.51 -7.71
CA GLN A 129 -20.53 1.20 -9.00
C GLN A 129 -20.90 -0.29 -9.15
N GLY A 130 -20.37 -1.16 -8.29
CA GLY A 130 -20.57 -2.60 -8.37
C GLY A 130 -19.70 -3.32 -9.41
N ASP A 131 -18.71 -2.65 -9.99
CA ASP A 131 -17.74 -3.25 -10.92
C ASP A 131 -16.81 -4.23 -10.19
N LEU A 132 -16.53 -3.94 -8.93
CA LEU A 132 -15.79 -4.79 -8.02
C LEU A 132 -16.63 -5.03 -6.75
N VAL A 133 -16.39 -6.17 -6.12
CA VAL A 133 -17.00 -6.56 -4.85
C VAL A 133 -15.90 -6.91 -3.87
N GLU A 134 -15.99 -6.41 -2.65
CA GLU A 134 -15.10 -6.82 -1.58
C GLU A 134 -15.40 -8.25 -1.16
N ILE A 135 -14.35 -9.05 -0.98
CA ILE A 135 -14.41 -10.41 -0.46
C ILE A 135 -13.60 -10.50 0.83
N LEU A 136 -13.97 -11.41 1.72
CA LEU A 136 -13.29 -11.65 3.01
C LEU A 136 -13.17 -10.38 3.89
N PRO A 137 -14.23 -9.57 4.06
CA PRO A 137 -14.16 -8.30 4.81
C PRO A 137 -13.76 -8.48 6.28
N ASP A 138 -14.06 -9.66 6.88
CA ASP A 138 -13.69 -9.98 8.27
C ASP A 138 -12.21 -10.36 8.43
N SER A 139 -11.49 -10.52 7.32
CA SER A 139 -10.07 -10.87 7.30
C SER A 139 -9.24 -9.84 6.55
N ARG A 140 -9.65 -8.58 6.54
CA ARG A 140 -8.91 -7.51 5.85
C ARG A 140 -7.44 -7.52 6.25
N PRO A 141 -6.52 -7.17 5.34
CA PRO A 141 -5.13 -6.91 5.68
C PRO A 141 -4.99 -5.83 6.74
N ALA A 142 -3.88 -5.84 7.47
CA ALA A 142 -3.51 -4.69 8.28
C ALA A 142 -3.35 -3.45 7.39
N PRO A 143 -3.77 -2.26 7.85
CA PRO A 143 -3.56 -1.02 7.11
C PRO A 143 -2.06 -0.78 6.85
N LEU A 144 -1.76 -0.19 5.68
CA LEU A 144 -0.39 0.14 5.31
C LEU A 144 -0.07 1.61 5.64
N PRO A 145 1.09 1.89 6.25
CA PRO A 145 1.52 3.26 6.45
C PRO A 145 1.75 3.96 5.11
N ILE A 146 1.48 5.25 5.06
CA ILE A 146 1.87 6.13 3.97
C ILE A 146 2.66 7.30 4.51
N SER A 147 3.78 7.60 3.87
CA SER A 147 4.72 8.62 4.34
C SER A 147 5.28 9.42 3.17
N VAL A 148 5.56 10.70 3.41
CA VAL A 148 6.43 11.46 2.52
C VAL A 148 7.88 11.32 2.99
N VAL A 149 8.78 11.04 2.05
CA VAL A 149 10.20 10.74 2.30
C VAL A 149 11.06 11.73 1.53
N TYR A 150 12.10 12.27 2.17
CA TYR A 150 13.04 13.22 1.58
C TYR A 150 14.45 13.10 2.18
N PRO A 151 15.51 13.54 1.49
CA PRO A 151 16.87 13.46 1.97
C PRO A 151 17.13 14.37 3.18
N HIS A 152 17.78 13.86 4.22
CA HIS A 152 18.07 14.59 5.47
C HIS A 152 18.98 15.80 5.28
N TYR A 153 19.93 15.73 4.35
CA TYR A 153 20.96 16.78 4.14
C TYR A 153 20.49 17.96 3.29
N ARG A 154 19.32 17.89 2.71
CA ARG A 154 18.71 19.04 2.01
C ARG A 154 17.82 19.78 2.98
N HIS A 155 18.16 21.06 3.24
CA HIS A 155 17.15 21.99 3.77
C HIS A 155 15.99 21.95 2.79
N LEU A 156 14.83 21.50 3.23
CA LEU A 156 13.62 21.50 2.42
C LEU A 156 13.48 22.87 1.76
N SER A 157 13.51 22.90 0.44
CA SER A 157 13.21 24.14 -0.27
C SER A 157 11.80 24.62 0.14
N PRO A 158 11.52 25.92 0.10
CA PRO A 158 10.19 26.41 0.45
C PRO A 158 9.06 25.69 -0.31
N GLN A 159 9.31 25.36 -1.58
CA GLN A 159 8.34 24.65 -2.42
C GLN A 159 8.07 23.23 -1.91
N VAL A 160 9.11 22.49 -1.56
CA VAL A 160 8.97 21.13 -1.02
C VAL A 160 8.28 21.16 0.35
N ARG A 161 8.60 22.11 1.19
CA ARG A 161 7.92 22.31 2.48
C ARG A 161 6.43 22.55 2.27
N THR A 162 6.07 23.50 1.40
CA THR A 162 4.67 23.79 1.08
C THR A 162 3.94 22.56 0.53
N PHE A 163 4.59 21.78 -0.33
CA PHE A 163 4.01 20.53 -0.83
C PHE A 163 3.77 19.50 0.28
N VAL A 164 4.77 19.29 1.16
CA VAL A 164 4.67 18.34 2.28
C VAL A 164 3.58 18.75 3.27
N GLU A 165 3.43 20.02 3.55
CA GLU A 165 2.35 20.57 4.38
C GLU A 165 0.99 20.39 3.73
N TRP A 166 0.87 20.77 2.45
CA TRP A 166 -0.36 20.63 1.68
C TRP A 166 -0.82 19.20 1.57
N ILE A 167 0.07 18.24 1.27
CA ILE A 167 -0.32 16.83 1.15
C ILE A 167 -0.73 16.25 2.51
N ALA A 168 -0.07 16.64 3.60
CA ALA A 168 -0.45 16.23 4.93
C ALA A 168 -1.87 16.69 5.29
N GLU A 169 -2.21 17.96 5.02
CA GLU A 169 -3.57 18.48 5.20
C GLU A 169 -4.60 17.72 4.36
N ARG A 170 -4.26 17.37 3.10
CA ARG A 170 -5.17 16.59 2.23
C ARG A 170 -5.44 15.20 2.81
N PHE A 171 -4.41 14.56 3.35
CA PHE A 171 -4.57 13.28 4.03
C PHE A 171 -5.42 13.40 5.31
N GLU A 172 -5.18 14.41 6.13
CA GLU A 172 -5.96 14.66 7.35
C GLU A 172 -7.45 14.91 7.07
N GLN A 173 -7.76 15.58 5.97
CA GLN A 173 -9.13 15.95 5.59
C GLN A 173 -9.88 14.84 4.83
N SER A 174 -9.20 13.79 4.36
CA SER A 174 -9.80 12.74 3.56
C SER A 174 -10.25 11.55 4.40
N PRO A 175 -11.54 11.24 4.48
CA PRO A 175 -12.02 10.05 5.21
C PRO A 175 -11.53 8.72 4.64
N LEU A 176 -11.14 8.72 3.35
CA LEU A 176 -10.63 7.53 2.66
C LEU A 176 -9.13 7.29 2.88
N LEU A 177 -8.40 8.36 3.23
CA LEU A 177 -6.95 8.33 3.40
C LEU A 177 -6.54 8.41 4.87
N ASN A 178 -7.42 8.85 5.75
CA ASN A 178 -7.14 9.10 7.15
C ASN A 178 -8.05 8.29 8.07
N ARG A 179 -7.85 6.97 8.13
CA ARG A 179 -8.20 6.25 9.35
C ARG A 179 -6.94 6.14 10.20
N LEU A 180 -6.69 7.16 10.98
CA LEU A 180 -5.69 7.11 12.04
C LEU A 180 -6.12 6.00 13.00
N ASP A 181 -5.34 4.94 13.06
CA ASP A 181 -5.37 4.04 14.19
C ASP A 181 -4.97 4.86 15.42
N PRO A 182 -5.86 5.05 16.42
CA PRO A 182 -5.56 5.85 17.60
C PRO A 182 -4.35 5.33 18.40
N ALA A 183 -3.89 4.10 18.14
CA ALA A 183 -2.70 3.51 18.75
C ALA A 183 -1.38 3.94 18.09
N SER A 184 -1.40 4.59 16.92
CA SER A 184 -0.19 4.92 16.14
C SER A 184 0.15 6.41 16.03
N ALA A 185 -0.38 7.25 16.95
CA ALA A 185 0.02 8.65 17.03
C ALA A 185 1.53 8.74 17.30
N PRO A 186 2.33 9.43 16.47
CA PRO A 186 3.76 9.57 16.72
C PRO A 186 3.96 10.36 18.01
N ARG A 187 4.57 9.73 19.01
CA ARG A 187 5.19 10.48 20.11
C ARG A 187 6.36 11.24 19.48
N ILE A 188 6.22 12.54 19.37
CA ILE A 188 7.36 13.43 19.10
C ILE A 188 8.25 13.34 20.35
N SER A 189 9.25 12.48 20.32
CA SER A 189 10.31 12.50 21.32
C SER A 189 11.43 13.38 20.78
N THR A 190 11.55 14.57 21.32
CA THR A 190 12.80 15.31 21.37
C THR A 190 13.83 14.44 22.10
N GLY A 191 14.79 13.90 21.34
CA GLY A 191 16.08 13.40 21.83
C GLY A 191 16.03 12.31 22.89
N ASP A 192 16.08 11.04 22.44
CA ASP A 192 16.81 10.03 23.20
C ASP A 192 17.17 8.86 22.26
N ARG A 193 18.41 8.40 22.41
CA ARG A 193 18.97 7.26 21.70
C ARG A 193 18.19 6.00 22.07
N VAL A 194 17.64 5.31 21.10
CA VAL A 194 17.11 3.95 21.27
C VAL A 194 18.17 2.96 20.81
N GLU A 195 18.62 2.11 21.73
CA GLU A 195 19.45 0.94 21.42
C GLU A 195 18.68 -0.10 20.61
N PRO A 196 19.33 -0.81 19.70
CA PRO A 196 18.64 -1.77 18.82
C PRO A 196 18.32 -3.06 19.59
N THR A 197 17.04 -3.33 19.82
CA THR A 197 16.58 -4.67 20.20
C THR A 197 16.50 -5.53 18.95
N SER A 198 17.29 -6.59 18.93
CA SER A 198 17.33 -7.59 17.87
C SER A 198 16.03 -8.42 17.85
N GLY A 199 15.11 -8.04 17.00
CA GLY A 199 14.00 -8.86 16.55
C GLY A 199 13.97 -8.79 15.04
N LYS A 200 14.20 -9.91 14.36
CA LYS A 200 14.00 -10.00 12.91
C LYS A 200 12.52 -9.79 12.61
N ALA A 201 12.13 -8.55 12.37
CA ALA A 201 10.87 -8.25 11.72
C ALA A 201 11.04 -8.62 10.24
N GLU A 202 10.30 -9.63 9.78
CA GLU A 202 10.16 -9.90 8.35
C GLU A 202 9.56 -8.65 7.70
N MET A 203 10.36 -7.99 6.88
CA MET A 203 9.97 -6.78 6.16
C MET A 203 8.85 -7.12 5.18
N VAL A 204 7.72 -6.48 5.39
CA VAL A 204 6.58 -6.54 4.45
C VAL A 204 6.88 -5.63 3.29
N ASP A 205 7.08 -6.23 2.14
CA ASP A 205 7.16 -5.49 0.89
C ASP A 205 5.77 -5.03 0.45
N ALA A 206 5.48 -3.76 0.71
CA ALA A 206 4.23 -3.10 0.33
C ALA A 206 4.46 -2.09 -0.79
N GLY A 207 5.38 -2.37 -1.71
CA GLY A 207 5.71 -1.49 -2.84
C GLY A 207 4.56 -1.36 -3.85
N ILE A 208 3.42 -0.79 -3.45
CA ILE A 208 2.23 -0.73 -4.29
C ILE A 208 2.06 0.62 -5.00
N MET A 209 2.69 1.69 -4.58
CA MET A 209 2.58 2.97 -5.31
C MET A 209 3.54 4.04 -4.79
N GLU A 210 4.20 4.74 -5.69
CA GLU A 210 4.97 5.95 -5.37
C GLU A 210 4.44 7.13 -6.17
N ALA A 211 4.21 8.27 -5.50
CA ALA A 211 4.02 9.56 -6.16
C ALA A 211 5.32 10.37 -6.00
N ILE A 212 5.91 10.79 -7.12
CA ILE A 212 7.18 11.49 -7.19
C ILE A 212 6.94 13.00 -7.37
N VAL A 213 7.58 13.81 -6.56
CA VAL A 213 7.55 15.27 -6.66
C VAL A 213 8.94 15.85 -6.84
#